data_096c80dee6d540dbc81838cb785b1fa6
#
_entry.id   096c80dee6d540dbc81838cb785b1fa6
#
_cell.length_a   1.000
_cell.length_b   1.000
_cell.length_c   1.000
_cell.angle_alpha   90.00
_cell.angle_beta   90.00
_cell.angle_gamma   90.00
#
_symmetry.space_group_name_H-M   'P 1'
#
loop_
_entity.id
_entity.type
_entity.pdbx_description
1 polymer ?
#
loop_
_entity_poly.entity_id
_entity_poly.type
_entity_poly.pdbx_seq_one_letter_code
_entity_poly.pdbx_strand_id
1 'polypeptide(L)'
;PRLEKTRVAIAVGGKAAFYNLPLTIAEQLGYFKAEGLDVEISDFKGGSLALQAVVGGTADVVSGAYEHTINLQAKGQQFQAFVLQGRAPQISMGISPRTMPGYKGVADLRGKKIGVSAPGSSTNMVANRILLRAGLTASDVSFIGVGTSTGALTAFRSGQIDAMSNTDPVMTMLEQKGEIRIIADTRTLKGTVEVFGGPMPAGCLYAPREFVQKHPNTAQALANAIVHSLKWLQTAGPGDIIKTVPEAYLLGDRALYLAAFNKVREAISPDGMFP
;
A
#
# COMPACT_ATOMS: atom_id res chain seq x y z
N PRO A 1 -14.62 23.78 -13.82
CA PRO A 1 -14.58 23.16 -15.15
C PRO A 1 -15.43 21.89 -15.17
N ARG A 2 -16.04 21.64 -16.30
CA ARG A 2 -16.91 20.48 -16.48
C ARG A 2 -16.08 19.20 -16.53
N LEU A 3 -16.51 18.17 -15.80
CA LEU A 3 -15.86 16.86 -15.80
C LEU A 3 -16.20 16.08 -17.08
N GLU A 4 -15.19 15.53 -17.74
CA GLU A 4 -15.34 14.68 -18.93
C GLU A 4 -15.99 13.36 -18.58
N LYS A 5 -15.74 12.84 -17.37
CA LYS A 5 -16.29 11.61 -16.84
C LYS A 5 -16.60 11.81 -15.36
N THR A 6 -17.85 11.54 -14.95
CA THR A 6 -18.27 11.74 -13.55
C THR A 6 -18.25 10.44 -12.75
N ARG A 7 -18.47 9.30 -13.40
CA ARG A 7 -18.39 7.97 -12.78
C ARG A 7 -17.00 7.40 -13.02
N VAL A 8 -16.27 7.12 -11.94
CA VAL A 8 -14.90 6.62 -12.00
C VAL A 8 -14.79 5.37 -11.14
N ALA A 9 -14.27 4.30 -11.72
CA ALA A 9 -13.96 3.07 -11.00
C ALA A 9 -12.49 3.07 -10.62
N ILE A 10 -12.22 2.99 -9.31
CA ILE A 10 -10.86 2.91 -8.76
C ILE A 10 -10.62 1.50 -8.24
N ALA A 11 -9.58 0.85 -8.73
CA ALA A 11 -9.11 -0.44 -8.21
C ALA A 11 -8.01 -0.20 -7.19
N VAL A 12 -8.08 -0.88 -6.05
CA VAL A 12 -7.10 -0.74 -4.97
C VAL A 12 -6.68 -2.11 -4.46
N GLY A 13 -5.41 -2.28 -4.16
CA GLY A 13 -4.88 -3.50 -3.58
C GLY A 13 -4.73 -3.35 -2.06
N GLY A 14 -5.77 -3.73 -1.32
CA GLY A 14 -5.78 -3.62 0.13
C GLY A 14 -6.33 -2.30 0.62
N LYS A 15 -7.62 -2.08 0.45
CA LYS A 15 -8.30 -0.83 0.85
C LYS A 15 -8.13 -0.52 2.34
N ALA A 16 -8.04 -1.55 3.19
CA ALA A 16 -7.91 -1.39 4.63
C ALA A 16 -6.50 -1.00 5.10
N ALA A 17 -5.50 -1.07 4.23
CA ALA A 17 -4.12 -0.75 4.57
C ALA A 17 -3.92 0.77 4.67
N PHE A 18 -3.03 1.19 5.59
CA PHE A 18 -2.65 2.61 5.69
C PHE A 18 -2.05 3.16 4.40
N TYR A 19 -1.48 2.30 3.59
CA TYR A 19 -0.98 2.63 2.26
C TYR A 19 -2.02 3.40 1.43
N ASN A 20 -3.31 3.02 1.58
CA ASN A 20 -4.43 3.60 0.86
C ASN A 20 -5.33 4.45 1.77
N LEU A 21 -4.85 4.86 2.94
CA LEU A 21 -5.66 5.64 3.88
C LEU A 21 -6.17 6.96 3.29
N PRO A 22 -5.37 7.73 2.52
CA PRO A 22 -5.88 8.96 1.90
C PRO A 22 -7.09 8.70 1.00
N LEU A 23 -7.09 7.61 0.24
CA LEU A 23 -8.23 7.21 -0.59
C LEU A 23 -9.48 6.95 0.28
N THR A 24 -9.31 6.18 1.35
CA THR A 24 -10.41 5.86 2.27
C THR A 24 -11.01 7.11 2.91
N ILE A 25 -10.16 8.03 3.37
CA ILE A 25 -10.63 9.29 3.96
C ILE A 25 -11.41 10.13 2.95
N ALA A 26 -10.91 10.24 1.71
CA ALA A 26 -11.60 10.97 0.66
C ALA A 26 -12.98 10.38 0.37
N GLU A 27 -13.10 9.05 0.36
CA GLU A 27 -14.38 8.37 0.19
C GLU A 27 -15.30 8.63 1.38
N GLN A 28 -14.85 8.37 2.60
CA GLN A 28 -15.68 8.41 3.81
C GLN A 28 -16.16 9.82 4.16
N LEU A 29 -15.36 10.84 3.88
CA LEU A 29 -15.72 12.24 4.15
C LEU A 29 -16.41 12.92 2.97
N GLY A 30 -16.64 12.19 1.87
CA GLY A 30 -17.38 12.73 0.72
C GLY A 30 -16.58 13.70 -0.14
N TYR A 31 -15.25 13.64 -0.10
CA TYR A 31 -14.42 14.57 -0.86
C TYR A 31 -14.49 14.34 -2.37
N PHE A 32 -14.70 13.11 -2.82
CA PHE A 32 -14.95 12.82 -4.24
C PHE A 32 -16.28 13.41 -4.68
N LYS A 33 -17.33 13.26 -3.87
CA LYS A 33 -18.66 13.84 -4.17
C LYS A 33 -18.60 15.35 -4.21
N ALA A 34 -17.83 15.97 -3.34
CA ALA A 34 -17.65 17.43 -3.33
C ALA A 34 -17.03 17.95 -4.62
N GLU A 35 -16.25 17.13 -5.32
CA GLU A 35 -15.68 17.45 -6.63
C GLU A 35 -16.58 17.06 -7.80
N GLY A 36 -17.79 16.59 -7.53
CA GLY A 36 -18.73 16.18 -8.57
C GLY A 36 -18.52 14.75 -9.09
N LEU A 37 -17.74 13.95 -8.39
CA LEU A 37 -17.41 12.59 -8.80
C LEU A 37 -18.28 11.55 -8.09
N ASP A 38 -18.68 10.54 -8.84
CA ASP A 38 -19.24 9.30 -8.32
C ASP A 38 -18.18 8.21 -8.46
N VAL A 39 -17.48 7.93 -7.34
CA VAL A 39 -16.36 7.00 -7.31
C VAL A 39 -16.81 5.66 -6.74
N GLU A 40 -16.55 4.59 -7.47
CA GLU A 40 -16.70 3.22 -7.01
C GLU A 40 -15.31 2.63 -6.78
N ILE A 41 -15.07 2.12 -5.57
CA ILE A 41 -13.78 1.54 -5.20
C ILE A 41 -13.93 0.02 -5.10
N SER A 42 -13.12 -0.71 -5.89
CA SER A 42 -13.06 -2.16 -5.85
C SER A 42 -11.77 -2.59 -5.17
N ASP A 43 -11.91 -3.42 -4.12
CA ASP A 43 -10.78 -3.89 -3.33
C ASP A 43 -10.27 -5.23 -3.85
N PHE A 44 -8.95 -5.33 -3.98
CA PHE A 44 -8.24 -6.53 -4.39
C PHE A 44 -7.22 -6.92 -3.33
N LYS A 45 -6.74 -8.14 -3.40
CA LYS A 45 -5.79 -8.67 -2.43
C LYS A 45 -4.45 -7.92 -2.39
N GLY A 46 -4.01 -7.41 -3.55
CA GLY A 46 -2.78 -6.65 -3.69
C GLY A 46 -2.76 -5.79 -4.94
N GLY A 47 -1.77 -4.91 -5.05
CA GLY A 47 -1.66 -3.92 -6.13
C GLY A 47 -1.55 -4.51 -7.52
N SER A 48 -0.90 -5.67 -7.67
CA SER A 48 -0.79 -6.34 -8.97
C SER A 48 -2.15 -6.75 -9.52
N LEU A 49 -3.07 -7.19 -8.65
CA LEU A 49 -4.42 -7.57 -9.05
C LEU A 49 -5.26 -6.35 -9.40
N ALA A 50 -5.10 -5.26 -8.65
CA ALA A 50 -5.76 -3.99 -8.94
C ALA A 50 -5.32 -3.45 -10.31
N LEU A 51 -4.02 -3.52 -10.61
CA LEU A 51 -3.49 -3.12 -11.90
C LEU A 51 -4.09 -3.94 -13.04
N GLN A 52 -4.23 -5.25 -12.87
CA GLN A 52 -4.84 -6.12 -13.88
C GLN A 52 -6.28 -5.70 -14.20
N ALA A 53 -7.04 -5.23 -13.21
CA ALA A 53 -8.40 -4.74 -13.43
C ALA A 53 -8.43 -3.53 -14.35
N VAL A 54 -7.46 -2.63 -14.23
CA VAL A 54 -7.38 -1.45 -15.10
C VAL A 54 -6.87 -1.82 -16.50
N VAL A 55 -5.86 -2.67 -16.58
CA VAL A 55 -5.36 -3.17 -17.88
C VAL A 55 -6.47 -3.90 -18.62
N GLY A 56 -7.28 -4.69 -17.92
CA GLY A 56 -8.42 -5.40 -18.50
C GLY A 56 -9.64 -4.55 -18.78
N GLY A 57 -9.65 -3.27 -18.41
CA GLY A 57 -10.74 -2.33 -18.70
C GLY A 57 -11.91 -2.38 -17.72
N THR A 58 -11.81 -3.09 -16.61
CA THR A 58 -12.87 -3.17 -15.59
C THR A 58 -12.80 -2.03 -14.56
N ALA A 59 -11.69 -1.31 -14.53
CA ALA A 59 -11.53 -0.11 -13.73
C ALA A 59 -10.77 0.97 -14.52
N ASP A 60 -10.86 2.21 -14.07
CA ASP A 60 -10.28 3.37 -14.75
C ASP A 60 -8.93 3.78 -14.17
N VAL A 61 -8.79 3.70 -12.85
CA VAL A 61 -7.67 4.24 -12.08
C VAL A 61 -7.22 3.21 -11.05
N VAL A 62 -5.92 3.16 -10.79
CA VAL A 62 -5.35 2.35 -9.69
C VAL A 62 -4.95 3.27 -8.55
N SER A 63 -5.27 2.86 -7.31
CA SER A 63 -4.59 3.36 -6.12
C SER A 63 -3.53 2.33 -5.75
N GLY A 64 -2.25 2.66 -5.94
CA GLY A 64 -1.18 1.69 -5.77
C GLY A 64 0.22 2.30 -5.92
N ALA A 65 1.21 1.44 -6.11
CA ALA A 65 2.61 1.84 -6.08
C ALA A 65 3.08 2.50 -7.37
N TYR A 66 3.75 3.64 -7.24
CA TYR A 66 4.33 4.40 -8.36
C TYR A 66 5.27 3.57 -9.23
N GLU A 67 6.04 2.65 -8.65
CA GLU A 67 6.98 1.84 -9.42
C GLU A 67 6.32 0.95 -10.48
N HIS A 68 5.02 0.64 -10.35
CA HIS A 68 4.29 -0.07 -11.39
C HIS A 68 4.24 0.73 -12.70
N THR A 69 4.18 2.06 -12.63
CA THR A 69 4.17 2.92 -13.81
C THR A 69 5.49 2.81 -14.57
N ILE A 70 6.60 2.72 -13.85
CA ILE A 70 7.94 2.56 -14.42
C ILE A 70 8.07 1.20 -15.10
N ASN A 71 7.66 0.13 -14.43
CA ASN A 71 7.70 -1.23 -14.97
C ASN A 71 6.83 -1.38 -16.22
N LEU A 72 5.64 -0.76 -16.22
CA LEU A 72 4.73 -0.79 -17.37
C LEU A 72 5.31 -0.02 -18.57
N GLN A 73 5.96 1.11 -18.33
CA GLN A 73 6.61 1.89 -19.38
C GLN A 73 7.71 1.07 -20.07
N ALA A 74 8.50 0.33 -19.30
CA ALA A 74 9.52 -0.57 -19.83
C ALA A 74 8.93 -1.66 -20.73
N LYS A 75 7.66 -2.03 -20.53
CA LYS A 75 6.92 -3.01 -21.35
C LYS A 75 6.11 -2.36 -22.48
N GLY A 76 6.29 -1.06 -22.71
CA GLY A 76 5.57 -0.33 -23.75
C GLY A 76 4.15 0.10 -23.38
N GLN A 77 3.74 -0.08 -22.12
CA GLN A 77 2.44 0.37 -21.63
C GLN A 77 2.61 1.71 -20.93
N GLN A 78 1.87 2.73 -21.38
CA GLN A 78 1.99 4.07 -20.83
C GLN A 78 0.94 4.35 -19.78
N PHE A 79 1.38 4.45 -18.53
CA PHE A 79 0.59 4.85 -17.39
C PHE A 79 1.16 6.13 -16.79
N GLN A 80 0.31 6.93 -16.18
CA GLN A 80 0.68 8.19 -15.58
C GLN A 80 0.14 8.27 -14.16
N ALA A 81 1.03 8.55 -13.21
CA ALA A 81 0.65 8.91 -11.85
C ALA A 81 0.33 10.41 -11.82
N PHE A 82 -0.71 10.80 -11.08
CA PHE A 82 -1.14 12.21 -11.08
C PHE A 82 -1.40 12.79 -9.70
N VAL A 83 -1.35 12.01 -8.64
CA VAL A 83 -1.35 12.50 -7.26
C VAL A 83 -0.68 11.49 -6.34
N LEU A 84 0.19 11.98 -5.46
CA LEU A 84 0.91 11.14 -4.49
C LEU A 84 0.10 11.01 -3.21
N GLN A 85 0.02 9.81 -2.66
CA GLN A 85 -0.58 9.54 -1.34
C GLN A 85 0.49 9.29 -0.27
N GLY A 86 1.56 8.59 -0.63
CA GLY A 86 2.62 8.22 0.29
C GLY A 86 4.00 8.48 -0.28
N ARG A 87 4.88 9.06 0.53
CA ARG A 87 6.26 9.40 0.13
C ARG A 87 7.29 8.35 0.58
N ALA A 88 6.81 7.22 1.07
CA ALA A 88 7.60 6.03 1.38
C ALA A 88 6.75 4.80 1.10
N PRO A 89 7.35 3.60 0.88
CA PRO A 89 6.59 2.39 0.59
C PRO A 89 5.62 1.95 1.68
N GLN A 90 5.88 2.31 2.95
CA GLN A 90 5.04 1.95 4.10
C GLN A 90 4.91 0.43 4.29
N ILE A 91 5.97 -0.29 3.94
CA ILE A 91 6.03 -1.74 4.00
C ILE A 91 7.15 -2.12 4.95
N SER A 92 6.90 -3.10 5.82
CA SER A 92 7.93 -3.72 6.63
C SER A 92 8.00 -5.20 6.34
N MET A 93 9.16 -5.81 6.58
CA MET A 93 9.36 -7.23 6.44
C MET A 93 9.81 -7.80 7.77
N GLY A 94 9.25 -8.94 8.15
CA GLY A 94 9.60 -9.60 9.40
C GLY A 94 9.56 -11.11 9.26
N ILE A 95 10.19 -11.77 10.24
CA ILE A 95 10.21 -13.24 10.32
C ILE A 95 9.45 -13.73 11.55
N SER A 96 8.97 -14.97 11.48
CA SER A 96 8.33 -15.62 12.61
C SER A 96 9.39 -16.21 13.55
N PRO A 97 9.50 -15.71 14.79
CA PRO A 97 10.43 -16.34 15.74
C PRO A 97 10.02 -17.76 16.09
N ARG A 98 8.75 -18.09 15.92
CA ARG A 98 8.22 -19.42 16.23
C ARG A 98 8.62 -20.46 15.20
N THR A 99 8.54 -20.13 13.89
CA THR A 99 8.90 -21.07 12.82
C THR A 99 10.37 -20.96 12.42
N MET A 100 11.02 -19.85 12.78
CA MET A 100 12.43 -19.59 12.49
C MET A 100 13.19 -19.17 13.77
N PRO A 101 13.22 -20.02 14.81
CA PRO A 101 13.85 -19.64 16.08
C PRO A 101 15.35 -19.42 15.98
N GLY A 102 16.01 -19.99 14.98
CA GLY A 102 17.44 -19.83 14.75
C GLY A 102 17.81 -18.76 13.73
N TYR A 103 16.89 -17.86 13.37
CA TYR A 103 17.15 -16.82 12.37
C TYR A 103 18.35 -15.95 12.77
N LYS A 104 19.32 -15.83 11.85
CA LYS A 104 20.54 -15.01 12.02
C LYS A 104 20.72 -13.96 10.94
N GLY A 105 20.10 -14.12 9.78
CA GLY A 105 20.22 -13.20 8.67
C GLY A 105 19.38 -13.60 7.48
N VAL A 106 19.35 -12.73 6.47
CA VAL A 106 18.47 -12.88 5.29
C VAL A 106 18.73 -14.20 4.53
N ALA A 107 19.99 -14.70 4.54
CA ALA A 107 20.30 -15.97 3.89
C ALA A 107 19.47 -17.15 4.43
N ASP A 108 18.99 -17.07 5.67
CA ASP A 108 18.18 -18.11 6.30
C ASP A 108 16.79 -18.22 5.68
N LEU A 109 16.39 -17.26 4.86
CA LEU A 109 15.09 -17.28 4.15
C LEU A 109 15.07 -18.23 2.96
N ARG A 110 16.23 -18.78 2.55
CA ARG A 110 16.26 -19.77 1.46
C ARG A 110 15.34 -20.93 1.77
N GLY A 111 14.48 -21.27 0.81
CA GLY A 111 13.51 -22.37 0.94
C GLY A 111 12.30 -22.05 1.81
N LYS A 112 12.17 -20.81 2.31
CA LYS A 112 11.09 -20.44 3.20
C LYS A 112 9.88 -19.87 2.45
N LYS A 113 8.75 -19.85 3.15
CA LYS A 113 7.49 -19.29 2.63
C LYS A 113 7.37 -17.85 3.13
N ILE A 114 7.27 -16.92 2.19
CA ILE A 114 7.17 -15.49 2.47
C ILE A 114 5.79 -15.00 2.04
N GLY A 115 5.02 -14.51 3.00
CA GLY A 115 3.73 -13.88 2.73
C GLY A 115 3.92 -12.48 2.15
N VAL A 116 3.16 -12.18 1.12
CA VAL A 116 3.05 -10.84 0.51
C VAL A 116 1.57 -10.55 0.28
N SER A 117 1.21 -9.28 0.01
CA SER A 117 -0.19 -8.97 -0.25
C SER A 117 -0.74 -9.76 -1.43
N ALA A 118 -0.03 -9.73 -2.55
CA ALA A 118 -0.22 -10.60 -3.71
C ALA A 118 1.11 -10.67 -4.47
N PRO A 119 1.40 -11.80 -5.15
CA PRO A 119 2.61 -11.89 -5.96
C PRO A 119 2.68 -10.77 -7.01
N GLY A 120 3.84 -10.15 -7.14
CA GLY A 120 4.07 -9.03 -8.06
C GLY A 120 3.67 -7.66 -7.53
N SER A 121 3.08 -7.57 -6.35
CA SER A 121 2.72 -6.30 -5.71
C SER A 121 3.94 -5.64 -5.06
N SER A 122 3.78 -4.38 -4.60
CA SER A 122 4.86 -3.63 -3.95
C SER A 122 5.45 -4.35 -2.73
N THR A 123 4.63 -5.08 -1.98
CA THR A 123 5.10 -5.92 -0.86
C THR A 123 6.08 -7.00 -1.33
N ASN A 124 5.84 -7.58 -2.49
CA ASN A 124 6.74 -8.56 -3.10
C ASN A 124 8.03 -7.89 -3.61
N MET A 125 7.93 -6.71 -4.19
CA MET A 125 9.09 -5.96 -4.68
C MET A 125 10.04 -5.58 -3.55
N VAL A 126 9.50 -5.16 -2.40
CA VAL A 126 10.32 -4.87 -1.21
C VAL A 126 11.02 -6.13 -0.70
N ALA A 127 10.31 -7.26 -0.63
CA ALA A 127 10.90 -8.53 -0.23
C ALA A 127 12.04 -8.93 -1.16
N ASN A 128 11.85 -8.78 -2.48
CA ASN A 128 12.90 -9.09 -3.47
C ASN A 128 14.13 -8.23 -3.23
N ARG A 129 13.95 -6.96 -2.93
CA ARG A 129 15.07 -6.03 -2.65
C ARG A 129 15.87 -6.49 -1.43
N ILE A 130 15.19 -6.95 -0.40
CA ILE A 130 15.83 -7.43 0.84
C ILE A 130 16.57 -8.74 0.58
N LEU A 131 15.98 -9.68 -0.16
CA LEU A 131 16.59 -10.95 -0.52
C LEU A 131 17.90 -10.77 -1.28
N LEU A 132 17.98 -9.76 -2.14
CA LEU A 132 19.20 -9.47 -2.92
C LEU A 132 20.41 -9.19 -2.06
N ARG A 133 20.24 -8.68 -0.84
CA ARG A 133 21.35 -8.42 0.10
C ARG A 133 22.11 -9.69 0.46
N ALA A 134 21.44 -10.84 0.45
CA ALA A 134 22.04 -12.15 0.72
C ALA A 134 22.27 -12.96 -0.56
N GLY A 135 22.16 -12.32 -1.73
CA GLY A 135 22.31 -13.00 -3.01
C GLY A 135 21.15 -13.95 -3.34
N LEU A 136 20.00 -13.80 -2.67
CA LEU A 136 18.81 -14.59 -2.94
C LEU A 136 17.92 -13.93 -3.99
N THR A 137 17.19 -14.75 -4.74
CA THR A 137 16.22 -14.30 -5.72
C THR A 137 14.85 -14.91 -5.43
N ALA A 138 13.85 -14.52 -6.18
CA ALA A 138 12.48 -15.04 -6.04
C ALA A 138 12.41 -16.57 -6.18
N SER A 139 13.33 -17.17 -6.94
CA SER A 139 13.38 -18.63 -7.12
C SER A 139 13.89 -19.39 -5.90
N ASP A 140 14.51 -18.68 -4.95
CA ASP A 140 15.06 -19.30 -3.72
C ASP A 140 14.02 -19.42 -2.60
N VAL A 141 12.84 -18.84 -2.77
CA VAL A 141 11.78 -18.80 -1.77
C VAL A 141 10.42 -19.09 -2.42
N SER A 142 9.38 -19.24 -1.58
CA SER A 142 8.01 -19.36 -2.07
C SER A 142 7.22 -18.12 -1.61
N PHE A 143 6.71 -17.34 -2.56
CA PHE A 143 5.85 -16.20 -2.24
C PHE A 143 4.38 -16.63 -2.20
N ILE A 144 3.69 -16.28 -1.13
CA ILE A 144 2.29 -16.64 -0.92
C ILE A 144 1.48 -15.36 -0.71
N GLY A 145 0.43 -15.16 -1.53
CA GLY A 145 -0.48 -14.03 -1.40
C GLY A 145 -1.42 -14.22 -0.20
N VAL A 146 -1.34 -13.32 0.77
CA VAL A 146 -2.12 -13.39 2.02
C VAL A 146 -3.04 -12.20 2.24
N GLY A 147 -3.04 -11.21 1.32
CA GLY A 147 -3.79 -9.97 1.48
C GLY A 147 -3.13 -9.03 2.47
N THR A 148 -3.92 -8.06 2.97
CA THR A 148 -3.42 -6.96 3.82
C THR A 148 -4.22 -6.80 5.12
N SER A 149 -5.06 -7.77 5.49
CA SER A 149 -5.92 -7.66 6.68
C SER A 149 -5.96 -8.96 7.48
N THR A 150 -7.13 -9.40 7.92
CA THR A 150 -7.26 -10.56 8.81
C THR A 150 -6.66 -11.85 8.26
N GLY A 151 -6.75 -12.06 6.96
CA GLY A 151 -6.15 -13.24 6.31
C GLY A 151 -4.63 -13.28 6.48
N ALA A 152 -3.97 -12.13 6.43
CA ALA A 152 -2.53 -12.03 6.63
C ALA A 152 -2.15 -12.36 8.08
N LEU A 153 -2.91 -11.85 9.06
CA LEU A 153 -2.71 -12.18 10.48
C LEU A 153 -2.84 -13.68 10.71
N THR A 154 -3.89 -14.29 10.18
CA THR A 154 -4.17 -15.71 10.34
C THR A 154 -3.06 -16.56 9.73
N ALA A 155 -2.65 -16.26 8.49
CA ALA A 155 -1.60 -17.01 7.81
C ALA A 155 -0.28 -16.97 8.58
N PHE A 156 0.08 -15.81 9.12
CA PHE A 156 1.32 -15.65 9.89
C PHE A 156 1.24 -16.38 11.24
N ARG A 157 0.16 -16.19 11.97
CA ARG A 157 -0.03 -16.79 13.30
C ARG A 157 -0.14 -18.31 13.25
N SER A 158 -0.71 -18.87 12.19
CA SER A 158 -0.86 -20.32 12.04
C SER A 158 0.41 -21.00 11.54
N GLY A 159 1.44 -20.27 11.16
CA GLY A 159 2.68 -20.84 10.64
C GLY A 159 2.61 -21.26 9.18
N GLN A 160 1.59 -20.82 8.43
CA GLN A 160 1.50 -21.05 6.99
C GLN A 160 2.63 -20.37 6.22
N ILE A 161 3.17 -19.30 6.79
CA ILE A 161 4.29 -18.53 6.24
C ILE A 161 5.34 -18.34 7.34
N ASP A 162 6.60 -18.26 6.95
CA ASP A 162 7.75 -18.09 7.86
C ASP A 162 8.15 -16.62 8.00
N ALA A 163 7.88 -15.84 7.00
CA ALA A 163 8.17 -14.42 6.94
C ALA A 163 7.04 -13.71 6.22
N MET A 164 6.95 -12.40 6.41
CA MET A 164 5.96 -11.59 5.72
C MET A 164 6.49 -10.21 5.41
N SER A 165 6.25 -9.75 4.19
CA SER A 165 6.43 -8.38 3.75
C SER A 165 5.03 -7.80 3.52
N ASN A 166 4.63 -6.81 4.30
CA ASN A 166 3.26 -6.31 4.26
C ASN A 166 3.16 -4.87 4.78
N THR A 167 1.96 -4.35 4.69
CA THR A 167 1.60 -3.00 5.11
C THR A 167 1.00 -2.99 6.52
N ASP A 168 0.83 -1.80 7.09
CA ASP A 168 0.09 -1.63 8.33
C ASP A 168 -1.42 -1.47 8.05
N PRO A 169 -2.28 -1.83 9.01
CA PRO A 169 -1.97 -2.06 10.43
C PRO A 169 -1.47 -3.46 10.80
N VAL A 170 -1.46 -4.42 9.87
CA VAL A 170 -1.13 -5.82 10.13
C VAL A 170 0.26 -5.97 10.78
N MET A 171 1.28 -5.32 10.21
CA MET A 171 2.66 -5.49 10.68
C MET A 171 2.87 -4.94 12.09
N THR A 172 2.32 -3.76 12.39
CA THR A 172 2.42 -3.19 13.74
C THR A 172 1.66 -4.05 14.77
N MET A 173 0.52 -4.62 14.40
CA MET A 173 -0.22 -5.50 15.31
C MET A 173 0.59 -6.73 15.70
N LEU A 174 1.26 -7.36 14.74
CA LEU A 174 2.13 -8.50 15.02
C LEU A 174 3.37 -8.09 15.81
N GLU A 175 3.97 -6.95 15.47
CA GLU A 175 5.16 -6.44 16.12
C GLU A 175 4.90 -6.09 17.60
N GLN A 176 3.82 -5.40 17.90
CA GLN A 176 3.46 -5.00 19.25
C GLN A 176 3.19 -6.19 20.15
N LYS A 177 2.72 -7.30 19.60
CA LYS A 177 2.47 -8.53 20.36
C LYS A 177 3.68 -9.46 20.42
N GLY A 178 4.82 -9.06 19.86
CA GLY A 178 6.03 -9.88 19.83
C GLY A 178 5.92 -11.11 18.94
N GLU A 179 4.94 -11.14 18.05
CA GLU A 179 4.71 -12.29 17.18
C GLU A 179 5.59 -12.29 15.93
N ILE A 180 6.14 -11.14 15.56
CA ILE A 180 7.02 -10.97 14.39
C ILE A 180 8.27 -10.18 14.80
N ARG A 181 9.42 -10.55 14.21
CA ARG A 181 10.65 -9.79 14.32
C ARG A 181 10.87 -9.04 13.02
N ILE A 182 10.82 -7.71 13.08
CA ILE A 182 11.04 -6.85 11.92
C ILE A 182 12.50 -6.86 11.52
N ILE A 183 12.80 -7.13 10.25
CA ILE A 183 14.15 -7.17 9.70
C ILE A 183 14.45 -6.06 8.70
N ALA A 184 13.41 -5.43 8.15
CA ALA A 184 13.53 -4.25 7.29
C ALA A 184 12.26 -3.44 7.38
N ASP A 185 12.38 -2.12 7.31
CA ASP A 185 11.26 -1.23 7.61
C ASP A 185 11.27 0.00 6.71
N THR A 186 10.30 0.07 5.78
CA THR A 186 10.10 1.25 4.93
C THR A 186 8.85 2.04 5.34
N ARG A 187 8.39 1.87 6.58
CA ARG A 187 7.31 2.69 7.15
C ARG A 187 7.78 4.10 7.49
N THR A 188 9.10 4.30 7.58
CA THR A 188 9.72 5.58 7.86
C THR A 188 10.57 6.05 6.68
N LEU A 189 10.85 7.35 6.63
CA LEU A 189 11.74 7.92 5.61
C LEU A 189 13.17 7.40 5.80
N LYS A 190 13.65 7.34 7.04
CA LYS A 190 14.97 6.81 7.37
C LYS A 190 15.13 5.35 6.94
N GLY A 191 14.18 4.50 7.30
CA GLY A 191 14.20 3.08 6.94
C GLY A 191 14.12 2.87 5.43
N THR A 192 13.40 3.75 4.73
CA THR A 192 13.32 3.72 3.27
C THR A 192 14.68 3.96 2.64
N VAL A 193 15.43 4.95 3.12
CA VAL A 193 16.80 5.21 2.68
C VAL A 193 17.71 4.01 2.95
N GLU A 194 17.59 3.38 4.11
CA GLU A 194 18.36 2.19 4.46
C GLU A 194 18.11 1.01 3.50
N VAL A 195 16.85 0.82 3.07
CA VAL A 195 16.49 -0.29 2.17
C VAL A 195 16.82 0.03 0.72
N PHE A 196 16.50 1.23 0.25
CA PHE A 196 16.59 1.60 -1.16
C PHE A 196 17.77 2.50 -1.53
N GLY A 197 18.47 3.04 -0.54
CA GLY A 197 19.58 3.98 -0.77
C GLY A 197 19.15 5.41 -1.03
N GLY A 198 17.85 5.71 -0.97
CA GLY A 198 17.29 7.04 -1.20
C GLY A 198 15.79 7.08 -1.00
N PRO A 199 15.17 8.26 -1.20
CA PRO A 199 13.72 8.40 -1.13
C PRO A 199 13.02 7.52 -2.15
N MET A 200 11.85 6.99 -1.78
CA MET A 200 11.06 6.11 -2.64
C MET A 200 9.58 6.49 -2.54
N PRO A 201 9.10 7.44 -3.36
CA PRO A 201 7.68 7.73 -3.44
C PRO A 201 6.93 6.47 -3.88
N ALA A 202 5.78 6.21 -3.29
CA ALA A 202 5.11 4.95 -3.49
C ALA A 202 3.62 5.08 -3.77
N GLY A 203 2.78 5.16 -2.76
CA GLY A 203 1.33 5.20 -2.94
C GLY A 203 0.88 6.41 -3.77
N CYS A 204 0.10 6.17 -4.81
CA CYS A 204 -0.41 7.22 -5.70
C CYS A 204 -1.67 6.74 -6.42
N LEU A 205 -2.35 7.69 -7.07
CA LEU A 205 -3.32 7.34 -8.10
C LEU A 205 -2.61 7.37 -9.45
N TYR A 206 -2.78 6.31 -10.23
CA TYR A 206 -2.25 6.26 -11.58
C TYR A 206 -3.27 5.62 -12.53
N ALA A 207 -3.17 5.95 -13.81
CA ALA A 207 -4.09 5.49 -14.83
C ALA A 207 -3.37 5.40 -16.18
N PRO A 208 -3.96 4.71 -17.18
CA PRO A 208 -3.46 4.80 -18.54
C PRO A 208 -3.34 6.27 -18.95
N ARG A 209 -2.26 6.61 -19.62
CA ARG A 209 -2.04 7.99 -20.11
C ARG A 209 -3.24 8.51 -20.89
N GLU A 210 -3.84 7.63 -21.70
CA GLU A 210 -5.02 7.96 -22.49
C GLU A 210 -6.17 8.45 -21.60
N PHE A 211 -6.41 7.82 -20.45
CA PHE A 211 -7.44 8.25 -19.50
C PHE A 211 -7.20 9.69 -19.03
N VAL A 212 -5.95 9.99 -18.64
CA VAL A 212 -5.58 11.33 -18.15
C VAL A 212 -5.70 12.37 -19.25
N GLN A 213 -5.30 12.03 -20.48
CA GLN A 213 -5.37 12.94 -21.62
C GLN A 213 -6.81 13.23 -22.07
N LYS A 214 -7.68 12.22 -22.04
CA LYS A 214 -9.10 12.37 -22.42
C LYS A 214 -9.96 12.98 -21.31
N HIS A 215 -9.55 12.85 -20.06
CA HIS A 215 -10.33 13.26 -18.89
C HIS A 215 -9.50 14.13 -17.94
N PRO A 216 -8.89 15.24 -18.42
CA PRO A 216 -7.98 16.03 -17.59
C PRO A 216 -8.68 16.69 -16.40
N ASN A 217 -9.93 17.14 -16.55
CA ASN A 217 -10.69 17.73 -15.44
C ASN A 217 -11.11 16.68 -14.42
N THR A 218 -11.45 15.48 -14.86
CA THR A 218 -11.75 14.35 -13.97
C THR A 218 -10.51 13.95 -13.17
N ALA A 219 -9.35 13.85 -13.81
CA ALA A 219 -8.08 13.57 -13.13
C ALA A 219 -7.74 14.65 -12.10
N GLN A 220 -7.94 15.92 -12.46
CA GLN A 220 -7.73 17.03 -11.52
C GLN A 220 -8.68 16.96 -10.32
N ALA A 221 -9.95 16.63 -10.55
CA ALA A 221 -10.93 16.48 -9.48
C ALA A 221 -10.56 15.34 -8.53
N LEU A 222 -10.08 14.21 -9.06
CA LEU A 222 -9.57 13.10 -8.26
C LEU A 222 -8.37 13.55 -7.42
N ALA A 223 -7.43 14.27 -8.02
CA ALA A 223 -6.27 14.81 -7.32
C ALA A 223 -6.68 15.79 -6.21
N ASN A 224 -7.63 16.68 -6.48
CA ASN A 224 -8.14 17.63 -5.48
C ASN A 224 -8.74 16.91 -4.26
N ALA A 225 -9.50 15.85 -4.48
CA ALA A 225 -10.11 15.07 -3.40
C ALA A 225 -9.03 14.41 -2.53
N ILE A 226 -7.99 13.84 -3.14
CA ILE A 226 -6.86 13.25 -2.41
C ILE A 226 -6.09 14.31 -1.62
N VAL A 227 -5.80 15.46 -2.22
CA VAL A 227 -5.10 16.55 -1.53
C VAL A 227 -5.89 17.04 -0.31
N HIS A 228 -7.21 17.14 -0.45
CA HIS A 228 -8.10 17.48 0.67
C HIS A 228 -7.98 16.46 1.80
N SER A 229 -7.97 15.18 1.46
CA SER A 229 -7.77 14.10 2.40
C SER A 229 -6.39 14.18 3.09
N LEU A 230 -5.34 14.46 2.35
CA LEU A 230 -3.99 14.58 2.88
C LEU A 230 -3.89 15.74 3.90
N LYS A 231 -4.52 16.87 3.61
CA LYS A 231 -4.56 17.99 4.54
C LYS A 231 -5.30 17.64 5.83
N TRP A 232 -6.43 16.94 5.70
CA TRP A 232 -7.18 16.49 6.87
C TRP A 232 -6.34 15.54 7.74
N LEU A 233 -5.61 14.60 7.11
CA LEU A 233 -4.77 13.64 7.82
C LEU A 233 -3.62 14.28 8.60
N GLN A 234 -3.14 15.45 8.18
CA GLN A 234 -2.05 16.13 8.88
C GLN A 234 -2.46 16.62 10.27
N THR A 235 -3.72 16.97 10.45
CA THR A 235 -4.22 17.57 11.70
C THR A 235 -5.24 16.69 12.43
N ALA A 236 -5.58 15.54 11.85
CA ALA A 236 -6.57 14.63 12.45
C ALA A 236 -6.06 14.06 13.78
N GLY A 237 -6.88 14.13 14.80
CA GLY A 237 -6.62 13.49 16.08
C GLY A 237 -7.09 12.02 16.09
N PRO A 238 -6.74 11.28 17.18
CA PRO A 238 -7.14 9.86 17.30
C PRO A 238 -8.64 9.63 17.16
N GLY A 239 -9.46 10.48 17.78
CA GLY A 239 -10.91 10.38 17.69
C GLY A 239 -11.44 10.57 16.27
N ASP A 240 -10.83 11.47 15.51
CA ASP A 240 -11.21 11.72 14.11
C ASP A 240 -10.94 10.49 13.24
N ILE A 241 -9.79 9.87 13.42
CA ILE A 241 -9.41 8.65 12.68
C ILE A 241 -10.38 7.52 12.96
N ILE A 242 -10.63 7.22 14.24
CA ILE A 242 -11.51 6.12 14.65
C ILE A 242 -12.94 6.34 14.17
N LYS A 243 -13.41 7.59 14.19
CA LYS A 243 -14.76 7.95 13.77
C LYS A 243 -14.95 7.83 12.25
N THR A 244 -13.91 8.03 11.47
CA THR A 244 -13.97 8.15 10.00
C THR A 244 -13.70 6.82 9.31
N VAL A 245 -12.73 6.04 9.81
CA VAL A 245 -12.33 4.76 9.21
C VAL A 245 -13.41 3.70 9.46
N PRO A 246 -13.75 2.88 8.45
CA PRO A 246 -14.68 1.76 8.65
C PRO A 246 -14.22 0.82 9.77
N GLU A 247 -15.15 0.38 10.60
CA GLU A 247 -14.86 -0.46 11.78
C GLU A 247 -14.05 -1.72 11.42
N ALA A 248 -14.36 -2.34 10.29
CA ALA A 248 -13.67 -3.55 9.84
C ALA A 248 -12.15 -3.34 9.65
N TYR A 249 -11.71 -2.11 9.36
CA TYR A 249 -10.30 -1.80 9.12
C TYR A 249 -9.48 -1.78 10.41
N LEU A 250 -10.14 -1.64 11.56
CA LEU A 250 -9.48 -1.56 12.86
C LEU A 250 -8.97 -2.91 13.36
N LEU A 251 -9.34 -4.00 12.69
CA LEU A 251 -8.96 -5.38 13.04
C LEU A 251 -9.24 -5.75 14.50
N GLY A 252 -10.31 -5.15 15.07
CA GLY A 252 -10.74 -5.43 16.43
C GLY A 252 -9.91 -4.79 17.54
N ASP A 253 -8.99 -3.89 17.21
CA ASP A 253 -8.10 -3.26 18.19
C ASP A 253 -7.80 -1.80 17.83
N ARG A 254 -8.59 -0.89 18.40
CA ARG A 254 -8.46 0.55 18.14
C ARG A 254 -7.12 1.11 18.59
N ALA A 255 -6.63 0.68 19.74
CA ALA A 255 -5.38 1.18 20.30
C ALA A 255 -4.19 0.79 19.42
N LEU A 256 -4.12 -0.46 18.95
CA LEU A 256 -3.08 -0.91 18.04
C LEU A 256 -3.19 -0.25 16.65
N TYR A 257 -4.40 -0.02 16.18
CA TYR A 257 -4.63 0.70 14.94
C TYR A 257 -4.04 2.12 15.02
N LEU A 258 -4.31 2.83 16.11
CA LEU A 258 -3.77 4.18 16.31
C LEU A 258 -2.25 4.18 16.49
N ALA A 259 -1.69 3.18 17.17
CA ALA A 259 -0.24 3.04 17.27
C ALA A 259 0.40 2.84 15.90
N ALA A 260 -0.22 2.03 15.05
CA ALA A 260 0.21 1.82 13.67
C ALA A 260 0.12 3.11 12.85
N PHE A 261 -0.98 3.86 12.99
CA PHE A 261 -1.15 5.14 12.31
C PHE A 261 -0.03 6.12 12.68
N ASN A 262 0.26 6.25 13.98
CA ASN A 262 1.33 7.14 14.43
C ASN A 262 2.69 6.74 13.84
N LYS A 263 2.93 5.46 13.66
CA LYS A 263 4.20 4.96 13.11
C LYS A 263 4.37 5.29 11.63
N VAL A 264 3.29 5.24 10.84
CA VAL A 264 3.35 5.49 9.39
C VAL A 264 3.03 6.92 8.99
N ARG A 265 2.64 7.76 9.95
CA ARG A 265 2.15 9.11 9.65
C ARG A 265 3.11 9.95 8.83
N GLU A 266 4.41 9.88 9.12
CA GLU A 266 5.43 10.64 8.38
C GLU A 266 5.53 10.23 6.91
N ALA A 267 5.15 8.99 6.58
CA ALA A 267 5.19 8.48 5.22
C ALA A 267 3.99 8.93 4.38
N ILE A 268 2.95 9.48 5.00
CA ILE A 268 1.80 10.04 4.29
C ILE A 268 2.24 11.36 3.64
N SER A 269 1.95 11.51 2.34
CA SER A 269 2.30 12.73 1.61
C SER A 269 1.61 13.95 2.25
N PRO A 270 2.32 15.08 2.42
CA PRO A 270 1.70 16.28 2.97
C PRO A 270 0.86 17.05 1.94
N ASP A 271 1.15 16.94 0.65
CA ASP A 271 0.60 17.82 -0.38
C ASP A 271 0.18 17.14 -1.69
N GLY A 272 0.45 15.83 -1.84
CA GLY A 272 0.11 15.09 -3.06
C GLY A 272 1.07 15.28 -4.22
N MET A 273 2.16 16.02 -4.03
CA MET A 273 3.11 16.34 -5.09
C MET A 273 4.24 15.31 -5.13
N PHE A 274 4.66 14.95 -6.36
CA PHE A 274 5.86 14.15 -6.56
C PHE A 274 7.10 15.02 -6.37
N PRO A 275 8.16 14.46 -5.74
CA PRO A 275 9.42 15.19 -5.53
C PRO A 275 10.17 15.42 -6.84
#